data_3fbab8ab34aa5d3705cce8716733f2a2
#
_entry.id   3fbab8ab34aa5d3705cce8716733f2a2
#
_cell.length_a   1.000
_cell.length_b   1.000
_cell.length_c   1.000
_cell.angle_alpha   90.00
_cell.angle_beta   90.00
_cell.angle_gamma   90.00
#
_symmetry.space_group_name_H-M   'P 1'
#
loop_
_entity.id
_entity.type
_entity.pdbx_description
1 polymer ?
#
loop_
_entity_poly.entity_id
_entity_poly.type
_entity_poly.pdbx_seq_one_letter_code
_entity_poly.pdbx_strand_id
1 'polypeptide(L)'
;MFIFLVLVFAGGFVFFGVGSGSTGIGDLLRGNLGVFGNSKSSANTPSINAALKKLAKHPNDAAASLQLAQAYVRASRTDEAIGAYSSYLTLRPKNADALRELNALYFRRAQTQANDAQAAAAEAQSSQPFGFGPAPNTKIGQALNSSADPITQASVGAANTRYNEAVTALQATFRQIESIDQRITAAQPLDPSAVLTLAQDAQRAGDATTAIQAYKRFLVLAPDDPSAPLAKQQIKQLSSQSTPAPAH
;
A
#
# COMPACT_ATOMS: atom_id res chain seq x y z
N MET A 1 -29.92 -11.17 13.06
CA MET A 1 -29.16 -10.94 11.82
C MET A 1 -28.39 -9.61 11.82
N PHE A 2 -28.92 -8.54 12.40
CA PHE A 2 -28.25 -7.22 12.50
C PHE A 2 -27.00 -7.21 13.41
N ILE A 3 -26.98 -7.96 14.50
CA ILE A 3 -25.86 -8.02 15.46
C ILE A 3 -24.60 -8.66 14.83
N PHE A 4 -24.78 -9.62 13.92
CA PHE A 4 -23.68 -10.27 13.22
C PHE A 4 -22.98 -9.31 12.22
N LEU A 5 -23.75 -8.43 11.60
CA LEU A 5 -23.24 -7.43 10.65
C LEU A 5 -22.44 -6.32 11.35
N VAL A 6 -22.87 -5.93 12.57
CA VAL A 6 -22.14 -4.97 13.42
C VAL A 6 -20.84 -5.56 13.95
N LEU A 7 -20.82 -6.85 14.29
CA LEU A 7 -19.58 -7.54 14.76
C LEU A 7 -18.57 -7.73 13.63
N VAL A 8 -19.00 -8.05 12.41
CA VAL A 8 -18.13 -8.13 11.23
C VAL A 8 -17.58 -6.75 10.87
N PHE A 9 -18.38 -5.68 11.03
CA PHE A 9 -17.96 -4.31 10.75
C PHE A 9 -16.98 -3.79 11.80
N ALA A 10 -17.21 -4.09 13.09
CA ALA A 10 -16.28 -3.71 14.17
C ALA A 10 -15.00 -4.54 14.17
N GLY A 11 -15.08 -5.85 13.86
CA GLY A 11 -13.92 -6.75 13.78
C GLY A 11 -13.07 -6.51 12.54
N GLY A 12 -13.67 -6.16 11.40
CA GLY A 12 -12.95 -5.83 10.16
C GLY A 12 -12.12 -4.56 10.26
N PHE A 13 -12.57 -3.58 11.04
CA PHE A 13 -11.87 -2.31 11.23
C PHE A 13 -10.60 -2.46 12.07
N VAL A 14 -10.57 -3.41 13.00
CA VAL A 14 -9.40 -3.70 13.85
C VAL A 14 -8.38 -4.58 13.11
N PHE A 15 -8.82 -5.43 12.19
CA PHE A 15 -7.94 -6.36 11.47
C PHE A 15 -7.25 -5.76 10.25
N PHE A 16 -7.75 -4.64 9.71
CA PHE A 16 -7.15 -3.95 8.55
C PHE A 16 -6.17 -2.84 8.92
N GLY A 17 -5.63 -2.83 10.15
CA GLY A 17 -4.43 -2.05 10.46
C GLY A 17 -4.54 -0.53 10.32
N VAL A 18 -5.74 0.05 10.45
CA VAL A 18 -5.91 1.48 10.67
C VAL A 18 -5.82 1.75 12.17
N GLY A 19 -4.63 1.68 12.72
CA GLY A 19 -4.55 1.97 14.13
C GLY A 19 -3.27 1.57 14.84
N SER A 20 -2.16 2.02 14.32
CA SER A 20 -0.96 2.17 15.15
C SER A 20 -0.57 3.64 15.29
N GLY A 21 -1.55 4.50 15.20
CA GLY A 21 -1.48 5.91 15.57
C GLY A 21 -2.89 6.34 15.92
N SER A 22 -3.07 6.86 17.13
CA SER A 22 -4.32 7.18 17.84
C SER A 22 -5.23 8.21 17.16
N THR A 23 -5.74 7.92 15.97
CA THR A 23 -6.74 8.78 15.30
C THR A 23 -7.80 7.92 14.61
N GLY A 24 -8.56 7.19 15.42
CA GLY A 24 -9.79 6.57 14.95
C GLY A 24 -10.85 7.64 14.64
N ILE A 25 -11.73 7.37 13.67
CA ILE A 25 -12.89 8.22 13.32
C ILE A 25 -13.69 8.60 14.58
N GLY A 26 -13.63 7.79 15.64
CA GLY A 26 -14.25 8.09 16.94
C GLY A 26 -13.70 9.33 17.64
N ASP A 27 -12.43 9.66 17.50
CA ASP A 27 -11.82 10.86 18.08
C ASP A 27 -12.15 12.12 17.26
N LEU A 28 -12.33 11.96 15.93
CA LEU A 28 -12.81 13.05 15.06
C LEU A 28 -14.24 13.48 15.40
N LEU A 29 -15.10 12.53 15.83
CA LEU A 29 -16.47 12.82 16.22
C LEU A 29 -16.60 13.39 17.64
N ARG A 30 -15.58 13.24 18.50
CA ARG A 30 -15.57 13.75 19.88
C ARG A 30 -15.10 15.19 20.03
N GLY A 31 -14.84 15.91 18.92
CA GLY A 31 -14.59 17.35 18.95
C GLY A 31 -13.24 17.77 19.53
N ASN A 32 -12.28 16.85 19.70
CA ASN A 32 -10.95 17.20 20.19
C ASN A 32 -10.00 17.59 19.05
N LEU A 33 -10.32 18.70 18.37
CA LEU A 33 -9.55 19.26 17.24
C LEU A 33 -8.26 20.00 17.67
N GLY A 34 -7.70 19.69 18.83
CA GLY A 34 -6.64 20.49 19.46
C GLY A 34 -5.19 20.04 19.20
N VAL A 35 -4.91 18.95 18.47
CA VAL A 35 -3.54 18.39 18.41
C VAL A 35 -3.06 18.08 16.98
N PHE A 36 -3.32 18.95 16.02
CA PHE A 36 -2.60 18.88 14.75
C PHE A 36 -1.74 20.12 14.57
N GLY A 37 -0.48 19.96 14.98
CA GLY A 37 0.60 20.88 14.71
C GLY A 37 0.74 21.12 13.21
N ASN A 38 0.59 22.36 12.84
CA ASN A 38 1.29 23.11 11.79
C ASN A 38 1.67 22.38 10.49
N SER A 39 0.71 21.80 9.76
CA SER A 39 0.88 21.44 8.37
C SER A 39 0.05 22.35 7.49
N LYS A 40 0.71 23.04 6.57
CA LYS A 40 0.19 24.03 5.62
C LYS A 40 -0.83 23.44 4.62
N SER A 41 -2.02 23.02 5.07
CA SER A 41 -3.12 22.64 4.17
C SER A 41 -4.47 23.19 4.62
N SER A 42 -4.49 24.48 5.05
CA SER A 42 -5.69 25.15 5.55
C SER A 42 -6.81 25.34 4.52
N ALA A 43 -6.51 25.24 3.22
CA ALA A 43 -7.46 25.56 2.15
C ALA A 43 -8.62 24.57 1.99
N ASN A 44 -8.44 23.29 2.36
CA ASN A 44 -9.43 22.23 2.15
C ASN A 44 -10.22 21.82 3.41
N THR A 45 -9.87 22.38 4.57
CA THR A 45 -10.53 22.08 5.86
C THR A 45 -12.04 22.37 5.85
N PRO A 46 -12.53 23.47 5.24
CA PRO A 46 -13.97 23.75 5.19
C PRO A 46 -14.77 22.68 4.43
N SER A 47 -14.24 22.17 3.32
CA SER A 47 -14.90 21.13 2.51
C SER A 47 -14.90 19.76 3.22
N ILE A 48 -13.84 19.43 3.93
CA ILE A 48 -13.76 18.23 4.78
C ILE A 48 -14.80 18.31 5.88
N ASN A 49 -14.85 19.42 6.62
CA ASN A 49 -15.80 19.61 7.73
C ASN A 49 -17.25 19.60 7.25
N ALA A 50 -17.54 20.17 6.08
CA ALA A 50 -18.88 20.14 5.49
C ALA A 50 -19.32 18.70 5.13
N ALA A 51 -18.43 17.93 4.55
CA ALA A 51 -18.71 16.51 4.21
C ALA A 51 -18.88 15.68 5.49
N LEU A 52 -18.03 15.83 6.49
CA LEU A 52 -18.14 15.16 7.79
C LEU A 52 -19.46 15.48 8.48
N LYS A 53 -19.89 16.75 8.47
CA LYS A 53 -21.18 17.17 9.05
C LYS A 53 -22.37 16.54 8.35
N LYS A 54 -22.31 16.35 7.02
CA LYS A 54 -23.34 15.62 6.27
C LYS A 54 -23.36 14.14 6.64
N LEU A 55 -22.19 13.50 6.70
CA LEU A 55 -22.07 12.09 7.06
C LEU A 55 -22.49 11.80 8.51
N ALA A 56 -22.28 12.74 9.44
CA ALA A 56 -22.77 12.62 10.80
C ALA A 56 -24.31 12.57 10.88
N LYS A 57 -25.01 13.23 9.94
CA LYS A 57 -26.49 13.19 9.84
C LYS A 57 -26.99 12.02 8.98
N HIS A 58 -26.27 11.70 7.94
CA HIS A 58 -26.60 10.68 6.93
C HIS A 58 -25.39 9.79 6.65
N PRO A 59 -25.10 8.77 7.49
CA PRO A 59 -23.90 7.95 7.38
C PRO A 59 -23.77 7.19 6.04
N ASN A 60 -24.90 6.92 5.39
CA ASN A 60 -24.96 6.21 4.11
C ASN A 60 -25.10 7.15 2.90
N ASP A 61 -24.78 8.44 3.05
CA ASP A 61 -24.75 9.38 1.93
C ASP A 61 -23.49 9.14 1.08
N ALA A 62 -23.68 8.42 -0.02
CA ALA A 62 -22.59 8.12 -0.97
C ALA A 62 -22.00 9.40 -1.58
N ALA A 63 -22.81 10.44 -1.83
CA ALA A 63 -22.31 11.69 -2.39
C ALA A 63 -21.44 12.43 -1.37
N ALA A 64 -21.83 12.46 -0.11
CA ALA A 64 -21.02 13.06 0.95
C ALA A 64 -19.73 12.28 1.19
N SER A 65 -19.76 10.92 1.12
CA SER A 65 -18.56 10.08 1.22
C SER A 65 -17.58 10.35 0.08
N LEU A 66 -18.08 10.50 -1.15
CA LEU A 66 -17.23 10.83 -2.30
C LEU A 66 -16.65 12.25 -2.19
N GLN A 67 -17.46 13.23 -1.75
CA GLN A 67 -16.99 14.60 -1.50
C GLN A 67 -15.88 14.63 -0.45
N LEU A 68 -16.02 13.85 0.62
CA LEU A 68 -15.00 13.71 1.66
C LEU A 68 -13.71 13.12 1.11
N ALA A 69 -13.80 12.03 0.34
CA ALA A 69 -12.65 11.39 -0.29
C ALA A 69 -11.87 12.37 -1.20
N GLN A 70 -12.59 13.08 -2.07
CA GLN A 70 -11.99 14.08 -2.95
C GLN A 70 -11.39 15.27 -2.18
N ALA A 71 -12.00 15.68 -1.07
CA ALA A 71 -11.46 16.74 -0.21
C ALA A 71 -10.15 16.31 0.45
N TYR A 72 -10.03 15.06 0.90
CA TYR A 72 -8.79 14.50 1.43
C TYR A 72 -7.70 14.38 0.35
N VAL A 73 -8.05 13.98 -0.88
CA VAL A 73 -7.09 13.96 -2.00
C VAL A 73 -6.51 15.36 -2.25
N ARG A 74 -7.38 16.39 -2.33
CA ARG A 74 -6.93 17.79 -2.50
C ARG A 74 -6.07 18.29 -1.34
N ALA A 75 -6.30 17.78 -0.13
CA ALA A 75 -5.51 18.08 1.06
C ALA A 75 -4.22 17.24 1.15
N SER A 76 -3.92 16.37 0.18
CA SER A 76 -2.79 15.42 0.18
C SER A 76 -2.79 14.48 1.39
N ARG A 77 -3.98 14.19 1.93
CA ARG A 77 -4.19 13.29 3.07
C ARG A 77 -4.53 11.89 2.54
N THR A 78 -3.48 11.17 2.12
CA THR A 78 -3.62 9.91 1.36
C THR A 78 -4.36 8.84 2.16
N ASP A 79 -4.06 8.65 3.43
CA ASP A 79 -4.64 7.56 4.23
C ASP A 79 -6.11 7.81 4.53
N GLU A 80 -6.47 9.05 4.82
CA GLU A 80 -7.87 9.43 5.04
C GLU A 80 -8.68 9.37 3.73
N ALA A 81 -8.05 9.73 2.61
CA ALA A 81 -8.67 9.59 1.30
C ALA A 81 -8.97 8.12 0.97
N ILE A 82 -8.02 7.21 1.24
CA ILE A 82 -8.22 5.75 1.10
C ILE A 82 -9.41 5.29 1.94
N GLY A 83 -9.49 5.69 3.21
CA GLY A 83 -10.61 5.35 4.10
C GLY A 83 -11.95 5.86 3.57
N ALA A 84 -12.00 7.11 3.09
CA ALA A 84 -13.21 7.71 2.57
C ALA A 84 -13.67 7.09 1.23
N TYR A 85 -12.73 6.80 0.30
CA TYR A 85 -13.05 6.05 -0.94
C TYR A 85 -13.51 4.63 -0.63
N SER A 86 -12.88 3.94 0.32
CA SER A 86 -13.31 2.61 0.75
C SER A 86 -14.75 2.63 1.28
N SER A 87 -15.09 3.61 2.11
CA SER A 87 -16.46 3.81 2.61
C SER A 87 -17.45 4.11 1.48
N TYR A 88 -17.08 4.96 0.52
CA TYR A 88 -17.90 5.20 -0.67
C TYR A 88 -18.13 3.90 -1.47
N LEU A 89 -17.10 3.09 -1.67
CA LEU A 89 -17.15 1.87 -2.45
C LEU A 89 -17.88 0.72 -1.75
N THR A 90 -18.19 0.81 -0.45
CA THR A 90 -19.16 -0.10 0.20
C THR A 90 -20.58 0.19 -0.26
N LEU A 91 -20.89 1.46 -0.56
CA LEU A 91 -22.21 1.91 -1.03
C LEU A 91 -22.34 1.80 -2.56
N ARG A 92 -21.22 1.92 -3.29
CA ARG A 92 -21.14 1.92 -4.76
C ARG A 92 -20.01 1.01 -5.26
N PRO A 93 -20.09 -0.31 -5.07
CA PRO A 93 -18.97 -1.24 -5.25
C PRO A 93 -18.45 -1.38 -6.69
N LYS A 94 -19.26 -1.01 -7.69
CA LYS A 94 -18.92 -1.12 -9.11
C LYS A 94 -18.54 0.21 -9.77
N ASN A 95 -18.33 1.28 -8.98
CA ASN A 95 -17.93 2.55 -9.55
C ASN A 95 -16.46 2.48 -9.97
N ALA A 96 -16.22 2.31 -11.28
CA ALA A 96 -14.88 2.12 -11.84
C ALA A 96 -13.97 3.34 -11.61
N ASP A 97 -14.52 4.55 -11.67
CA ASP A 97 -13.73 5.77 -11.46
C ASP A 97 -13.24 5.88 -10.02
N ALA A 98 -14.11 5.61 -9.05
CA ALA A 98 -13.72 5.59 -7.64
C ALA A 98 -12.74 4.44 -7.32
N LEU A 99 -12.85 3.30 -8.00
CA LEU A 99 -11.87 2.22 -7.88
C LEU A 99 -10.50 2.64 -8.43
N ARG A 100 -10.45 3.35 -9.57
CA ARG A 100 -9.19 3.87 -10.13
C ARG A 100 -8.55 4.92 -9.23
N GLU A 101 -9.36 5.82 -8.66
CA GLU A 101 -8.86 6.81 -7.69
C GLU A 101 -8.30 6.14 -6.44
N LEU A 102 -9.00 5.13 -5.89
CA LEU A 102 -8.51 4.35 -4.76
C LEU A 102 -7.20 3.63 -5.10
N ASN A 103 -7.10 3.05 -6.29
CA ASN A 103 -5.89 2.42 -6.79
C ASN A 103 -4.72 3.41 -6.84
N ALA A 104 -4.93 4.59 -7.42
CA ALA A 104 -3.91 5.64 -7.49
C ALA A 104 -3.42 6.09 -6.10
N LEU A 105 -4.31 6.12 -5.10
CA LEU A 105 -3.93 6.43 -3.71
C LEU A 105 -3.07 5.33 -3.08
N TYR A 106 -3.38 4.06 -3.35
CA TYR A 106 -2.53 2.96 -2.89
C TYR A 106 -1.17 2.97 -3.58
N PHE A 107 -1.07 3.36 -4.86
CA PHE A 107 0.21 3.57 -5.52
C PHE A 107 1.04 4.68 -4.86
N ARG A 108 0.42 5.80 -4.46
CA ARG A 108 1.12 6.84 -3.69
C ARG A 108 1.65 6.31 -2.36
N ARG A 109 0.84 5.52 -1.64
CA ARG A 109 1.26 4.86 -0.40
C ARG A 109 2.44 3.92 -0.66
N ALA A 110 2.37 3.07 -1.69
CA ALA A 110 3.43 2.17 -2.09
C ALA A 110 4.74 2.93 -2.39
N GLN A 111 4.65 4.07 -3.08
CA GLN A 111 5.81 4.92 -3.36
C GLN A 111 6.45 5.46 -2.07
N THR A 112 5.66 5.91 -1.11
CA THR A 112 6.16 6.36 0.20
C THR A 112 6.87 5.21 0.92
N GLN A 113 6.25 4.03 1.00
CA GLN A 113 6.81 2.85 1.64
C GLN A 113 8.10 2.36 0.94
N ALA A 114 8.19 2.46 -0.38
CA ALA A 114 9.41 2.16 -1.12
C ALA A 114 10.54 3.14 -0.78
N ASN A 115 10.24 4.43 -0.67
CA ASN A 115 11.19 5.45 -0.25
C ASN A 115 11.68 5.21 1.20
N ASP A 116 10.76 4.84 2.10
CA ASP A 116 11.09 4.51 3.50
C ASP A 116 12.01 3.28 3.58
N ALA A 117 11.73 2.25 2.77
CA ALA A 117 12.59 1.07 2.67
C ALA A 117 13.99 1.43 2.15
N GLN A 118 14.08 2.27 1.12
CA GLN A 118 15.37 2.74 0.60
C GLN A 118 16.15 3.56 1.64
N ALA A 119 15.48 4.45 2.36
CA ALA A 119 16.08 5.24 3.42
C ALA A 119 16.62 4.35 4.55
N ALA A 120 15.84 3.37 4.99
CA ALA A 120 16.26 2.41 6.01
C ALA A 120 17.44 1.54 5.54
N ALA A 121 17.44 1.09 4.28
CA ALA A 121 18.58 0.36 3.69
C ALA A 121 19.86 1.21 3.65
N ALA A 122 19.75 2.47 3.24
CA ALA A 122 20.89 3.40 3.22
C ALA A 122 21.44 3.67 4.63
N GLU A 123 20.56 3.80 5.63
CA GLU A 123 20.96 3.97 7.03
C GLU A 123 21.69 2.73 7.54
N ALA A 124 21.20 1.52 7.24
CA ALA A 124 21.87 0.28 7.63
C ALA A 124 23.28 0.17 7.01
N GLN A 125 23.46 0.64 5.76
CA GLN A 125 24.77 0.66 5.09
C GLN A 125 25.70 1.72 5.66
N SER A 126 25.20 2.93 5.95
CA SER A 126 26.01 4.03 6.49
C SER A 126 26.42 3.81 7.95
N SER A 127 25.70 3.00 8.69
CA SER A 127 26.00 2.63 10.07
C SER A 127 27.10 1.57 10.18
N GLN A 128 27.59 1.02 9.07
CA GLN A 128 28.76 0.12 9.10
C GLN A 128 30.02 0.94 9.41
N PRO A 129 30.90 0.46 10.32
CA PRO A 129 32.12 1.19 10.65
C PRO A 129 32.95 1.40 9.38
N PHE A 130 33.20 2.67 9.03
CA PHE A 130 34.16 2.99 8.00
C PHE A 130 35.48 2.39 8.41
N GLY A 131 36.09 1.55 7.57
CA GLY A 131 37.32 0.81 7.83
C GLY A 131 38.61 1.67 7.95
N PHE A 132 38.52 2.78 8.67
CA PHE A 132 39.72 3.58 9.09
C PHE A 132 40.33 3.06 10.40
N GLY A 133 40.05 1.81 10.76
CA GLY A 133 40.67 1.13 11.88
C GLY A 133 42.01 0.47 11.49
N PRO A 134 42.88 0.14 12.48
CA PRO A 134 44.09 -0.65 12.22
C PRO A 134 43.74 -1.96 11.53
N ALA A 135 44.62 -2.44 10.65
CA ALA A 135 44.38 -3.63 9.83
C ALA A 135 43.82 -4.79 10.67
N PRO A 136 42.82 -5.54 10.16
CA PRO A 136 42.08 -6.57 10.93
C PRO A 136 42.98 -7.70 11.45
N ASN A 137 44.20 -7.84 10.92
CA ASN A 137 45.20 -8.81 11.36
C ASN A 137 46.07 -8.32 12.53
N THR A 138 45.90 -7.09 13.02
CA THR A 138 46.58 -6.59 14.22
C THR A 138 45.77 -6.91 15.48
N LYS A 139 46.48 -7.06 16.64
CA LYS A 139 45.81 -7.28 17.95
C LYS A 139 44.84 -6.15 18.30
N ILE A 140 45.13 -4.92 17.92
CA ILE A 140 44.27 -3.75 18.10
C ILE A 140 43.09 -3.82 17.16
N GLY A 141 43.28 -4.19 15.89
CA GLY A 141 42.20 -4.39 14.93
C GLY A 141 41.25 -5.53 15.32
N GLN A 142 41.78 -6.62 15.87
CA GLN A 142 40.99 -7.71 16.42
C GLN A 142 40.20 -7.29 17.67
N ALA A 143 40.83 -6.54 18.59
CA ALA A 143 40.16 -6.03 19.79
C ALA A 143 39.04 -5.02 19.43
N LEU A 144 39.26 -4.15 18.47
CA LEU A 144 38.24 -3.21 17.98
C LEU A 144 37.12 -3.89 17.17
N ASN A 145 37.43 -4.93 16.40
CA ASN A 145 36.42 -5.74 15.70
C ASN A 145 35.65 -6.65 16.63
N SER A 146 36.24 -7.11 17.74
CA SER A 146 35.53 -7.92 18.74
C SER A 146 34.67 -7.09 19.68
N SER A 147 34.94 -5.80 19.82
CA SER A 147 34.08 -4.82 20.50
C SER A 147 33.26 -4.05 19.45
N ALA A 148 32.48 -4.76 18.62
CA ALA A 148 31.49 -4.08 17.80
C ALA A 148 30.65 -3.22 18.74
N ASP A 149 30.78 -1.88 18.55
CA ASP A 149 30.11 -0.90 19.39
C ASP A 149 28.61 -1.24 19.54
N PRO A 150 28.11 -1.51 20.76
CA PRO A 150 26.70 -1.85 20.97
C PRO A 150 25.72 -0.83 20.35
N ILE A 151 26.14 0.43 20.26
CA ILE A 151 25.35 1.51 19.64
C ILE A 151 25.25 1.28 18.13
N THR A 152 26.36 0.97 17.46
CA THR A 152 26.38 0.68 16.02
C THR A 152 25.55 -0.56 15.70
N GLN A 153 25.68 -1.64 16.50
CA GLN A 153 24.86 -2.84 16.33
C GLN A 153 23.36 -2.55 16.53
N ALA A 154 23.01 -1.75 17.54
CA ALA A 154 21.64 -1.37 17.81
C ALA A 154 21.07 -0.50 16.65
N SER A 155 21.86 0.42 16.11
CA SER A 155 21.41 1.28 14.99
C SER A 155 21.21 0.49 13.69
N VAL A 156 22.12 -0.42 13.35
CA VAL A 156 21.99 -1.34 12.20
C VAL A 156 20.78 -2.27 12.40
N GLY A 157 20.59 -2.80 13.62
CA GLY A 157 19.43 -3.62 13.96
C GLY A 157 18.12 -2.87 13.78
N ALA A 158 18.04 -1.64 14.27
CA ALA A 158 16.87 -0.79 14.12
C ALA A 158 16.58 -0.43 12.65
N ALA A 159 17.62 -0.14 11.85
CA ALA A 159 17.48 0.14 10.43
C ALA A 159 17.00 -1.09 9.65
N ASN A 160 17.54 -2.28 9.93
CA ASN A 160 17.09 -3.53 9.33
C ASN A 160 15.62 -3.85 9.69
N THR A 161 15.23 -3.60 10.93
CA THR A 161 13.81 -3.77 11.35
C THR A 161 12.90 -2.84 10.56
N ARG A 162 13.24 -1.54 10.45
CA ARG A 162 12.46 -0.58 9.64
C ARG A 162 12.41 -0.97 8.16
N TYR A 163 13.51 -1.45 7.60
CA TYR A 163 13.53 -1.96 6.24
C TYR A 163 12.54 -3.12 6.05
N ASN A 164 12.59 -4.12 6.92
CA ASN A 164 11.69 -5.28 6.85
C ASN A 164 10.22 -4.90 7.03
N GLU A 165 9.93 -3.98 7.94
CA GLU A 165 8.58 -3.43 8.14
C GLU A 165 8.09 -2.70 6.90
N ALA A 166 8.91 -1.83 6.30
CA ALA A 166 8.56 -1.09 5.10
C ALA A 166 8.34 -2.02 3.89
N VAL A 167 9.19 -3.04 3.71
CA VAL A 167 9.02 -4.05 2.65
C VAL A 167 7.73 -4.86 2.86
N THR A 168 7.45 -5.26 4.08
CA THR A 168 6.21 -6.00 4.42
C THR A 168 4.97 -5.15 4.15
N ALA A 169 4.99 -3.87 4.56
CA ALA A 169 3.92 -2.92 4.32
C ALA A 169 3.72 -2.67 2.81
N LEU A 170 4.82 -2.55 2.05
CA LEU A 170 4.80 -2.39 0.60
C LEU A 170 4.15 -3.60 -0.10
N GLN A 171 4.51 -4.81 0.29
CA GLN A 171 3.89 -6.03 -0.25
C GLN A 171 2.40 -6.10 0.08
N ALA A 172 2.00 -5.76 1.31
CA ALA A 172 0.60 -5.68 1.69
C ALA A 172 -0.17 -4.64 0.85
N THR A 173 0.46 -3.51 0.55
CA THR A 173 -0.12 -2.48 -0.30
C THR A 173 -0.32 -2.97 -1.74
N PHE A 174 0.64 -3.69 -2.33
CA PHE A 174 0.48 -4.26 -3.67
C PHE A 174 -0.64 -5.31 -3.74
N ARG A 175 -0.86 -6.10 -2.69
CA ARG A 175 -2.03 -7.00 -2.62
C ARG A 175 -3.36 -6.24 -2.60
N GLN A 176 -3.42 -5.06 -1.96
CA GLN A 176 -4.61 -4.20 -2.02
C GLN A 176 -4.83 -3.64 -3.42
N ILE A 177 -3.77 -3.19 -4.10
CA ILE A 177 -3.81 -2.73 -5.50
C ILE A 177 -4.37 -3.85 -6.38
N GLU A 178 -3.82 -5.06 -6.32
CA GLU A 178 -4.31 -6.22 -7.06
C GLU A 178 -5.80 -6.50 -6.82
N SER A 179 -6.23 -6.48 -5.56
CA SER A 179 -7.65 -6.68 -5.20
C SER A 179 -8.56 -5.61 -5.83
N ILE A 180 -8.10 -4.36 -5.90
CA ILE A 180 -8.84 -3.28 -6.55
C ILE A 180 -8.90 -3.50 -8.07
N ASP A 181 -7.79 -3.91 -8.69
CA ASP A 181 -7.72 -4.19 -10.13
C ASP A 181 -8.61 -5.37 -10.53
N GLN A 182 -8.71 -6.40 -9.69
CA GLN A 182 -9.69 -7.47 -9.87
C GLN A 182 -11.12 -6.91 -9.90
N ARG A 183 -11.46 -5.96 -9.03
CA ARG A 183 -12.77 -5.29 -9.03
C ARG A 183 -12.99 -4.40 -10.25
N ILE A 184 -11.95 -3.66 -10.70
CA ILE A 184 -12.00 -2.87 -11.93
C ILE A 184 -12.23 -3.79 -13.13
N THR A 185 -11.48 -4.88 -13.24
CA THR A 185 -11.60 -5.85 -14.32
C THR A 185 -12.98 -6.54 -14.30
N ALA A 186 -13.53 -6.81 -13.12
CA ALA A 186 -14.89 -7.33 -12.99
C ALA A 186 -15.97 -6.32 -13.42
N ALA A 187 -15.74 -5.03 -13.20
CA ALA A 187 -16.64 -3.96 -13.66
C ALA A 187 -16.50 -3.69 -15.17
N GLN A 188 -15.33 -3.94 -15.75
CA GLN A 188 -14.98 -3.70 -17.16
C GLN A 188 -14.34 -4.95 -17.79
N PRO A 189 -15.10 -6.04 -17.98
CA PRO A 189 -14.54 -7.33 -18.33
C PRO A 189 -13.93 -7.44 -19.73
N LEU A 190 -14.23 -6.50 -20.62
CA LEU A 190 -13.74 -6.47 -22.00
C LEU A 190 -12.68 -5.37 -22.22
N ASP A 191 -12.23 -4.69 -21.17
CA ASP A 191 -11.19 -3.69 -21.26
C ASP A 191 -9.79 -4.34 -21.19
N PRO A 192 -9.04 -4.43 -22.32
CA PRO A 192 -7.71 -5.05 -22.33
C PRO A 192 -6.72 -4.31 -21.42
N SER A 193 -6.85 -2.97 -21.30
CA SER A 193 -5.96 -2.15 -20.49
C SER A 193 -6.13 -2.48 -19.00
N ALA A 194 -7.37 -2.64 -18.53
CA ALA A 194 -7.65 -3.04 -17.15
C ALA A 194 -7.08 -4.44 -16.86
N VAL A 195 -7.22 -5.37 -17.80
CA VAL A 195 -6.69 -6.75 -17.65
C VAL A 195 -5.16 -6.75 -17.66
N LEU A 196 -4.52 -5.93 -18.49
CA LEU A 196 -3.05 -5.82 -18.52
C LEU A 196 -2.52 -5.20 -17.22
N THR A 197 -3.19 -4.17 -16.71
CA THR A 197 -2.85 -3.56 -15.40
C THR A 197 -2.95 -4.58 -14.28
N LEU A 198 -4.04 -5.34 -14.20
CA LEU A 198 -4.18 -6.43 -13.22
C LEU A 198 -3.03 -7.43 -13.31
N ALA A 199 -2.61 -7.83 -14.53
CA ALA A 199 -1.50 -8.78 -14.71
C ALA A 199 -0.18 -8.24 -14.14
N GLN A 200 0.13 -6.97 -14.40
CA GLN A 200 1.34 -6.30 -13.92
C GLN A 200 1.33 -6.12 -12.40
N ASP A 201 0.19 -5.77 -11.82
CA ASP A 201 0.09 -5.49 -10.40
C ASP A 201 0.00 -6.77 -9.56
N ALA A 202 -0.63 -7.84 -10.08
CA ALA A 202 -0.54 -9.18 -9.50
C ALA A 202 0.92 -9.69 -9.49
N GLN A 203 1.69 -9.41 -10.54
CA GLN A 203 3.11 -9.74 -10.57
C GLN A 203 3.90 -8.98 -9.50
N ARG A 204 3.63 -7.69 -9.29
CA ARG A 204 4.25 -6.87 -8.21
C ARG A 204 3.82 -7.35 -6.82
N ALA A 205 2.59 -7.81 -6.68
CA ALA A 205 2.06 -8.40 -5.45
C ALA A 205 2.66 -9.78 -5.13
N GLY A 206 3.34 -10.40 -6.12
CA GLY A 206 3.90 -11.75 -6.01
C GLY A 206 2.89 -12.85 -6.31
N ASP A 207 1.69 -12.52 -6.82
CA ASP A 207 0.70 -13.51 -7.25
C ASP A 207 0.93 -13.90 -8.72
N ALA A 208 1.84 -14.85 -8.93
CA ALA A 208 2.16 -15.39 -10.25
C ALA A 208 0.93 -16.05 -10.92
N THR A 209 0.03 -16.63 -10.14
CA THR A 209 -1.16 -17.32 -10.68
C THR A 209 -2.12 -16.33 -11.30
N THR A 210 -2.50 -15.30 -10.57
CA THR A 210 -3.37 -14.23 -11.08
C THR A 210 -2.70 -13.50 -12.24
N ALA A 211 -1.40 -13.19 -12.14
CA ALA A 211 -0.64 -12.54 -13.20
C ALA A 211 -0.68 -13.35 -14.52
N ILE A 212 -0.39 -14.65 -14.49
CA ILE A 212 -0.43 -15.52 -15.67
C ILE A 212 -1.84 -15.56 -16.27
N GLN A 213 -2.87 -15.71 -15.45
CA GLN A 213 -4.26 -15.75 -15.93
C GLN A 213 -4.66 -14.42 -16.59
N ALA A 214 -4.32 -13.30 -15.99
CA ALA A 214 -4.62 -11.97 -16.53
C ALA A 214 -3.83 -11.71 -17.83
N TYR A 215 -2.53 -12.04 -17.91
CA TYR A 215 -1.78 -11.94 -19.17
C TYR A 215 -2.38 -12.80 -20.28
N LYS A 216 -2.78 -14.05 -19.99
CA LYS A 216 -3.46 -14.91 -20.98
C LYS A 216 -4.76 -14.29 -21.47
N ARG A 217 -5.56 -13.72 -20.54
CA ARG A 217 -6.82 -13.05 -20.91
C ARG A 217 -6.57 -11.80 -21.75
N PHE A 218 -5.56 -11.01 -21.41
CA PHE A 218 -5.15 -9.86 -22.21
C PHE A 218 -4.82 -10.26 -23.65
N LEU A 219 -4.06 -11.34 -23.85
CA LEU A 219 -3.72 -11.83 -25.19
C LEU A 219 -4.91 -12.33 -26.00
N VAL A 220 -6.01 -12.74 -25.33
CA VAL A 220 -7.27 -13.07 -26.00
C VAL A 220 -8.04 -11.83 -26.42
N LEU A 221 -8.02 -10.80 -25.58
CA LEU A 221 -8.77 -9.54 -25.82
C LEU A 221 -8.06 -8.63 -26.82
N ALA A 222 -6.73 -8.64 -26.83
CA ALA A 222 -5.91 -7.74 -27.66
C ALA A 222 -4.66 -8.47 -28.19
N PRO A 223 -4.82 -9.44 -29.12
CA PRO A 223 -3.71 -10.27 -29.61
C PRO A 223 -2.65 -9.47 -30.40
N ASP A 224 -3.06 -8.36 -31.03
CA ASP A 224 -2.22 -7.51 -31.86
C ASP A 224 -1.73 -6.23 -31.11
N ASP A 225 -1.97 -6.15 -29.79
CA ASP A 225 -1.47 -5.04 -28.98
C ASP A 225 0.08 -5.05 -28.94
N PRO A 226 0.74 -3.89 -28.99
CA PRO A 226 2.21 -3.78 -28.89
C PRO A 226 2.78 -4.46 -27.62
N SER A 227 2.01 -4.60 -26.56
CA SER A 227 2.39 -5.27 -25.31
C SER A 227 2.25 -6.82 -25.38
N ALA A 228 1.63 -7.36 -26.43
CA ALA A 228 1.39 -8.82 -26.52
C ALA A 228 2.69 -9.67 -26.51
N PRO A 229 3.80 -9.29 -27.17
CA PRO A 229 5.06 -10.02 -27.06
C PRO A 229 5.60 -10.06 -25.63
N LEU A 230 5.53 -8.92 -24.92
CA LEU A 230 5.95 -8.81 -23.53
C LEU A 230 5.09 -9.71 -22.63
N ALA A 231 3.77 -9.67 -22.79
CA ALA A 231 2.85 -10.52 -22.02
C ALA A 231 3.18 -12.02 -22.18
N LYS A 232 3.50 -12.48 -23.42
CA LYS A 232 3.94 -13.87 -23.68
C LYS A 232 5.24 -14.21 -22.96
N GLN A 233 6.20 -13.27 -22.93
CA GLN A 233 7.46 -13.43 -22.23
C GLN A 233 7.25 -13.53 -20.71
N GLN A 234 6.40 -12.66 -20.13
CA GLN A 234 6.08 -12.69 -18.70
C GLN A 234 5.40 -14.02 -18.29
N ILE A 235 4.46 -14.52 -19.08
CA ILE A 235 3.84 -15.82 -18.83
C ILE A 235 4.92 -16.92 -18.76
N LYS A 236 5.85 -16.95 -19.72
CA LYS A 236 6.93 -17.96 -19.73
C LYS A 236 7.82 -17.86 -18.49
N GLN A 237 8.21 -16.65 -18.11
CA GLN A 237 9.06 -16.39 -16.96
C GLN A 237 8.37 -16.81 -15.65
N LEU A 238 7.13 -16.38 -15.42
CA LEU A 238 6.37 -16.72 -14.21
C LEU A 238 6.08 -18.22 -14.13
N SER A 239 5.78 -18.87 -15.24
CA SER A 239 5.53 -20.32 -15.27
C SER A 239 6.79 -21.14 -14.92
N SER A 240 7.98 -20.67 -15.33
CA SER A 240 9.24 -21.36 -15.00
C SER A 240 9.62 -21.21 -13.51
N GLN A 241 9.22 -20.09 -12.87
CA GLN A 241 9.46 -19.86 -11.43
C GLN A 241 8.50 -20.64 -10.54
N SER A 242 7.30 -20.98 -11.05
CA SER A 242 6.26 -21.70 -10.32
C SER A 242 6.42 -23.22 -10.35
N THR A 243 7.35 -23.74 -11.15
CA THR A 243 7.63 -25.18 -11.21
C THR A 243 8.62 -25.52 -10.08
N PRO A 244 8.27 -26.38 -9.09
CA PRO A 244 9.23 -26.84 -8.11
C PRO A 244 10.38 -27.55 -8.81
N ALA A 245 11.62 -27.26 -8.38
CA ALA A 245 12.80 -27.99 -8.88
C ALA A 245 12.57 -29.50 -8.69
N PRO A 246 12.91 -30.36 -9.68
CA PRO A 246 12.81 -31.79 -9.49
C PRO A 246 13.67 -32.19 -8.29
N ALA A 247 13.04 -32.89 -7.34
CA ALA A 247 13.75 -33.47 -6.20
C ALA A 247 14.78 -34.47 -6.74
N HIS A 248 16.06 -34.16 -6.53
CA HIS A 248 17.19 -35.08 -6.79
C HIS A 248 17.47 -35.90 -5.55
#